data_5fd5b33b3fd0273f2d145cf6178e802d
#
_entry.id   5fd5b33b3fd0273f2d145cf6178e802d
#
_cell.length_a   1.000
_cell.length_b   1.000
_cell.length_c   1.000
_cell.angle_alpha   90.00
_cell.angle_beta   90.00
_cell.angle_gamma   90.00
#
_symmetry.space_group_name_H-M   'P 1'
#
loop_
_entity.id
_entity.type
_entity.pdbx_description
1 polymer ?
#
loop_
_entity_poly.entity_id
_entity_poly.type
_entity_poly.pdbx_seq_one_letter_code
_entity_poly.pdbx_strand_id
1 'polypeptide(L)'
;TYDALAVGDSSGISWTYLQQPIDAEADTVPPFGEGFYRALPVTVPEANVTYDAFLYGDYLWTASWAGGLRRYNHSSKNWENVPMPMDDQDSLSLCDGFDETDDLGRDILPGYYLNPRDPADGGNHNHKAFSVLVHGDTVWAGTANGINRGIMINEWVEDPPGNFKLLNCIEWVHYSYPYDNLSGNFVVGLARQVWNGFSTIWAATMNADTPGEVRGLSYTRDGGLTWKTALLGERIYNITAKDSLVFASSQSGLWKSLDGENWAVFDPAIDTTFMSQSEILTDVVYTSVLDERDSIPNIWIGTSNGAAISSDLHGTSWTIFQTEYDSTEFYAYPNPFSPFNHNQRRGEGYVKFHTGNI
;
A
#
# COMPACT_ATOMS: atom_id res chain seq x y z
N THR A 1 -5.98 -14.81 3.75
CA THR A 1 -6.21 -13.35 3.63
C THR A 1 -7.72 -13.13 3.52
N TYR A 2 -8.29 -12.38 4.43
CA TYR A 2 -9.73 -12.18 4.51
C TYR A 2 -10.01 -10.77 4.00
N ASP A 3 -10.47 -10.63 2.76
CA ASP A 3 -11.07 -9.40 2.29
C ASP A 3 -12.53 -9.42 2.73
N ALA A 4 -12.83 -8.72 3.82
CA ALA A 4 -14.17 -8.67 4.36
C ALA A 4 -14.80 -7.33 4.05
N LEU A 5 -15.87 -7.32 3.26
CA LEU A 5 -16.73 -6.17 3.09
C LEU A 5 -17.80 -6.21 4.19
N ALA A 6 -17.80 -5.23 5.09
CA ALA A 6 -18.88 -5.11 6.08
C ALA A 6 -20.11 -4.49 5.43
N VAL A 7 -21.20 -5.24 5.39
CA VAL A 7 -22.53 -4.72 5.07
C VAL A 7 -23.32 -4.63 6.37
N GLY A 8 -23.47 -3.41 6.90
CA GLY A 8 -24.31 -3.18 8.08
C GLY A 8 -25.78 -3.11 7.70
N ASP A 9 -26.61 -3.90 8.35
CA ASP A 9 -28.06 -3.74 8.41
C ASP A 9 -28.51 -3.42 9.85
N SER A 10 -29.80 -3.23 10.04
CA SER A 10 -30.38 -2.95 11.36
C SER A 10 -30.24 -4.10 12.38
N SER A 11 -29.72 -5.26 11.99
CA SER A 11 -29.55 -6.47 12.80
C SER A 11 -28.11 -6.77 13.20
N GLY A 12 -27.13 -6.03 12.64
CA GLY A 12 -25.71 -6.21 12.94
C GLY A 12 -24.81 -6.07 11.72
N ILE A 13 -23.50 -6.24 11.93
CA ILE A 13 -22.48 -6.25 10.88
C ILE A 13 -22.39 -7.68 10.33
N SER A 14 -22.64 -7.84 9.03
CA SER A 14 -22.36 -9.09 8.32
C SER A 14 -21.07 -8.97 7.52
N TRP A 15 -20.31 -10.07 7.47
CA TRP A 15 -19.06 -10.14 6.73
C TRP A 15 -19.21 -11.12 5.58
N THR A 16 -18.84 -10.70 4.38
CA THR A 16 -18.78 -11.58 3.22
C THR A 16 -17.32 -11.77 2.83
N TYR A 17 -16.92 -13.03 2.71
CA TYR A 17 -15.58 -13.38 2.23
C TYR A 17 -15.52 -13.32 0.71
N LEU A 18 -14.68 -12.47 0.17
CA LEU A 18 -14.35 -12.40 -1.25
C LEU A 18 -12.97 -13.00 -1.47
N GLN A 19 -12.93 -14.23 -1.98
CA GLN A 19 -11.67 -14.92 -2.25
C GLN A 19 -11.09 -14.45 -3.59
N GLN A 20 -9.79 -14.14 -3.60
CA GLN A 20 -9.07 -14.00 -4.86
C GLN A 20 -9.04 -15.36 -5.59
N PRO A 21 -9.22 -15.37 -6.92
CA PRO A 21 -9.25 -16.61 -7.68
C PRO A 21 -7.88 -17.28 -7.68
N ILE A 22 -7.92 -18.61 -7.72
CA ILE A 22 -6.78 -19.43 -8.10
C ILE A 22 -6.91 -19.68 -9.59
N ASP A 23 -5.83 -19.49 -10.33
CA ASP A 23 -5.80 -19.70 -11.76
C ASP A 23 -5.75 -21.22 -12.05
N ALA A 24 -6.33 -21.68 -13.14
CA ALA A 24 -6.11 -23.05 -13.60
C ALA A 24 -4.70 -23.17 -14.22
N GLU A 25 -4.08 -24.35 -14.15
CA GLU A 25 -2.75 -24.59 -14.77
C GLU A 25 -2.72 -24.26 -16.27
N ALA A 26 -3.87 -24.31 -16.93
CA ALA A 26 -4.00 -24.00 -18.35
C ALA A 26 -4.14 -22.49 -18.64
N ASP A 27 -4.38 -21.67 -17.62
CA ASP A 27 -4.58 -20.21 -17.78
C ASP A 27 -3.26 -19.45 -17.97
N THR A 28 -2.52 -19.85 -18.98
CA THR A 28 -1.20 -19.28 -19.31
C THR A 28 -1.25 -18.09 -20.26
N VAL A 29 -2.41 -17.80 -20.86
CA VAL A 29 -2.63 -16.70 -21.80
C VAL A 29 -3.98 -16.04 -21.51
N PRO A 30 -4.10 -15.28 -20.39
CA PRO A 30 -5.32 -14.58 -20.01
C PRO A 30 -5.56 -13.35 -20.90
N PRO A 31 -6.84 -12.92 -21.03
CA PRO A 31 -7.20 -11.70 -21.76
C PRO A 31 -6.94 -10.46 -20.90
N PHE A 32 -6.67 -9.32 -21.55
CA PHE A 32 -6.78 -7.98 -20.97
C PHE A 32 -7.09 -6.96 -22.07
N GLY A 33 -8.11 -6.13 -21.86
CA GLY A 33 -8.54 -5.16 -22.87
C GLY A 33 -8.90 -5.83 -24.19
N GLU A 34 -8.21 -5.46 -25.25
CA GLU A 34 -8.44 -5.94 -26.62
C GLU A 34 -7.61 -7.18 -26.97
N GLY A 35 -6.68 -7.61 -26.13
CA GLY A 35 -5.74 -8.69 -26.45
C GLY A 35 -5.51 -9.66 -25.31
N PHE A 36 -4.42 -10.39 -25.45
CA PHE A 36 -3.99 -11.43 -24.52
C PHE A 36 -2.51 -11.25 -24.18
N TYR A 37 -2.10 -11.81 -23.05
CA TYR A 37 -0.69 -11.81 -22.66
C TYR A 37 -0.31 -13.14 -22.02
N ARG A 38 0.99 -13.47 -22.05
CA ARG A 38 1.49 -14.67 -21.40
C ARG A 38 1.63 -14.43 -19.90
N ALA A 39 1.19 -15.39 -19.08
CA ALA A 39 1.26 -15.33 -17.62
C ALA A 39 1.62 -16.66 -17.00
N LEU A 40 2.31 -16.62 -15.86
CA LEU A 40 2.45 -17.73 -14.96
C LEU A 40 1.18 -17.82 -14.10
N PRO A 41 0.38 -18.90 -14.18
CA PRO A 41 -0.84 -19.03 -13.39
C PRO A 41 -0.53 -19.20 -11.90
N VAL A 42 -1.32 -18.59 -11.05
CA VAL A 42 -1.24 -18.72 -9.58
C VAL A 42 -2.13 -19.86 -9.15
N THR A 43 -1.54 -21.04 -8.97
CA THR A 43 -2.27 -22.30 -8.71
C THR A 43 -2.37 -22.66 -7.23
N VAL A 44 -1.72 -21.90 -6.31
CA VAL A 44 -1.71 -22.17 -4.87
C VAL A 44 -2.22 -20.95 -4.09
N PRO A 45 -3.20 -21.15 -3.17
CA PRO A 45 -3.80 -20.03 -2.42
C PRO A 45 -2.78 -19.28 -1.56
N GLU A 46 -1.79 -19.97 -1.00
CA GLU A 46 -0.78 -19.40 -0.11
C GLU A 46 0.12 -18.38 -0.82
N ALA A 47 0.26 -18.53 -2.13
CA ALA A 47 1.01 -17.56 -2.95
C ALA A 47 0.22 -16.28 -3.26
N ASN A 48 -1.11 -16.31 -3.09
CA ASN A 48 -2.02 -15.21 -3.45
C ASN A 48 -2.44 -14.39 -2.21
N VAL A 49 -1.45 -13.97 -1.42
CA VAL A 49 -1.67 -13.13 -0.23
C VAL A 49 -1.93 -11.70 -0.66
N THR A 50 -3.09 -11.14 -0.26
CA THR A 50 -3.40 -9.73 -0.47
C THR A 50 -2.72 -8.88 0.59
N TYR A 51 -1.95 -7.89 0.15
CA TYR A 51 -1.26 -6.93 1.02
C TYR A 51 -2.04 -5.62 1.14
N ASP A 52 -2.70 -5.21 0.06
CA ASP A 52 -3.46 -3.98 0.02
C ASP A 52 -4.69 -4.13 -0.88
N ALA A 53 -5.73 -3.33 -0.60
CA ALA A 53 -6.95 -3.30 -1.37
C ALA A 53 -7.53 -1.89 -1.43
N PHE A 54 -7.96 -1.46 -2.61
CA PHE A 54 -8.51 -0.13 -2.84
C PHE A 54 -9.82 -0.21 -3.64
N LEU A 55 -10.90 0.29 -3.04
CA LEU A 55 -12.19 0.35 -3.71
C LEU A 55 -12.34 1.70 -4.44
N TYR A 56 -12.52 1.65 -5.77
CA TYR A 56 -12.74 2.84 -6.58
C TYR A 56 -13.73 2.56 -7.72
N GLY A 57 -14.82 3.33 -7.76
CA GLY A 57 -15.91 3.09 -8.70
C GLY A 57 -16.48 1.67 -8.56
N ASP A 58 -16.60 0.98 -9.68
CA ASP A 58 -17.11 -0.40 -9.72
C ASP A 58 -16.05 -1.47 -9.47
N TYR A 59 -14.81 -1.06 -9.18
CA TYR A 59 -13.69 -1.98 -9.03
C TYR A 59 -13.10 -1.99 -7.63
N LEU A 60 -12.89 -3.20 -7.09
CA LEU A 60 -11.98 -3.46 -5.98
C LEU A 60 -10.63 -3.88 -6.57
N TRP A 61 -9.62 -3.04 -6.38
CA TRP A 61 -8.24 -3.31 -6.75
C TRP A 61 -7.53 -4.01 -5.61
N THR A 62 -6.70 -5.00 -5.92
CA THR A 62 -5.92 -5.74 -4.92
C THR A 62 -4.47 -5.88 -5.36
N ALA A 63 -3.57 -5.70 -4.40
CA ALA A 63 -2.14 -5.93 -4.57
C ALA A 63 -1.74 -7.21 -3.85
N SER A 64 -1.08 -8.15 -4.52
CA SER A 64 -0.69 -9.43 -3.96
C SER A 64 0.67 -9.92 -4.46
N TRP A 65 1.31 -10.82 -3.69
CA TRP A 65 2.65 -11.33 -3.99
C TRP A 65 2.72 -12.05 -5.35
N ALA A 66 1.95 -13.10 -5.51
CA ALA A 66 1.99 -13.91 -6.73
C ALA A 66 0.91 -13.51 -7.74
N GLY A 67 -0.23 -13.03 -7.26
CA GLY A 67 -1.31 -12.54 -8.12
C GLY A 67 -1.02 -11.16 -8.74
N GLY A 68 0.03 -10.47 -8.26
CA GLY A 68 0.35 -9.13 -8.73
C GLY A 68 -0.77 -8.14 -8.47
N LEU A 69 -1.07 -7.31 -9.46
CA LEU A 69 -2.19 -6.39 -9.43
C LEU A 69 -3.42 -7.06 -10.06
N ARG A 70 -4.51 -7.12 -9.31
CA ARG A 70 -5.81 -7.63 -9.80
C ARG A 70 -6.93 -6.63 -9.52
N ARG A 71 -7.99 -6.70 -10.29
CA ARG A 71 -9.22 -5.95 -10.03
C ARG A 71 -10.46 -6.85 -10.11
N TYR A 72 -11.39 -6.60 -9.20
CA TYR A 72 -12.70 -7.26 -9.17
C TYR A 72 -13.78 -6.27 -9.54
N ASN A 73 -14.56 -6.58 -10.57
CA ASN A 73 -15.69 -5.75 -10.95
C ASN A 73 -16.94 -6.17 -10.17
N HIS A 74 -17.51 -5.25 -9.39
CA HIS A 74 -18.68 -5.51 -8.55
C HIS A 74 -19.95 -5.82 -9.36
N SER A 75 -20.08 -5.24 -10.55
CA SER A 75 -21.26 -5.40 -11.40
C SER A 75 -21.26 -6.74 -12.14
N SER A 76 -20.14 -7.08 -12.78
CA SER A 76 -20.00 -8.34 -13.53
C SER A 76 -19.59 -9.54 -12.66
N LYS A 77 -19.13 -9.30 -11.43
CA LYS A 77 -18.61 -10.32 -10.48
C LYS A 77 -17.36 -11.05 -10.99
N ASN A 78 -16.60 -10.43 -11.86
CA ASN A 78 -15.40 -11.01 -12.46
C ASN A 78 -14.12 -10.42 -11.91
N TRP A 79 -13.13 -11.26 -11.74
CA TRP A 79 -11.74 -10.89 -11.49
C TRP A 79 -10.97 -10.77 -12.80
N GLU A 80 -10.01 -9.88 -12.82
CA GLU A 80 -9.12 -9.64 -13.93
C GLU A 80 -7.72 -9.37 -13.40
N ASN A 81 -6.71 -10.03 -13.97
CA ASN A 81 -5.31 -9.70 -13.71
C ASN A 81 -4.96 -8.45 -14.52
N VAL A 82 -4.21 -7.55 -13.93
CA VAL A 82 -3.78 -6.30 -14.59
C VAL A 82 -2.27 -6.39 -14.86
N PRO A 83 -1.86 -6.55 -16.14
CA PRO A 83 -0.45 -6.59 -16.49
C PRO A 83 0.25 -5.28 -16.14
N MET A 84 1.46 -5.36 -15.56
CA MET A 84 2.34 -4.24 -15.27
C MET A 84 3.66 -4.41 -16.02
N PRO A 85 4.46 -3.35 -16.22
CA PRO A 85 5.76 -3.47 -16.87
C PRO A 85 6.64 -4.57 -16.25
N MET A 86 7.48 -5.21 -17.06
CA MET A 86 8.54 -6.09 -16.56
C MET A 86 9.67 -5.27 -15.92
N ASP A 87 10.59 -5.92 -15.22
CA ASP A 87 11.68 -5.26 -14.50
C ASP A 87 12.59 -4.37 -15.35
N ASP A 88 12.69 -4.69 -16.64
CA ASP A 88 13.53 -4.00 -17.66
C ASP A 88 12.73 -3.03 -18.54
N GLN A 89 11.45 -2.78 -18.22
CA GLN A 89 10.58 -1.90 -18.99
C GLN A 89 10.26 -0.62 -18.22
N ASP A 90 10.56 0.53 -18.81
CA ASP A 90 10.18 1.85 -18.26
C ASP A 90 8.70 2.19 -18.51
N SER A 91 8.04 1.48 -19.43
CA SER A 91 6.63 1.67 -19.79
C SER A 91 6.03 0.42 -20.42
N LEU A 92 4.71 0.33 -20.39
CA LEU A 92 3.94 -0.72 -21.06
C LEU A 92 2.61 -0.12 -21.53
N SER A 93 2.34 -0.20 -22.83
CA SER A 93 1.03 0.09 -23.39
C SER A 93 0.17 -1.18 -23.42
N LEU A 94 -1.03 -1.09 -22.86
CA LEU A 94 -2.07 -2.12 -23.01
C LEU A 94 -3.22 -1.63 -23.92
N CYS A 95 -3.03 -0.50 -24.58
CA CYS A 95 -3.98 0.10 -25.52
C CYS A 95 -3.67 -0.23 -26.98
N ASP A 96 -2.41 -0.34 -27.26
CA ASP A 96 -1.84 -0.80 -28.52
C ASP A 96 -0.66 -1.76 -28.24
N GLY A 97 -0.18 -2.53 -28.97
CA GLY A 97 0.98 -3.39 -28.66
C GLY A 97 0.66 -4.88 -28.65
N PHE A 98 -0.58 -5.25 -28.93
CA PHE A 98 -0.97 -6.64 -29.15
C PHE A 98 -0.78 -6.98 -30.63
N ASP A 99 0.47 -6.87 -31.11
CA ASP A 99 0.82 -6.98 -32.54
C ASP A 99 1.50 -8.31 -32.94
N GLU A 100 1.61 -9.24 -32.00
CA GLU A 100 2.01 -10.61 -32.22
C GLU A 100 0.76 -11.52 -32.21
N THR A 101 0.71 -12.55 -33.09
CA THR A 101 -0.40 -13.52 -33.11
C THR A 101 0.12 -14.89 -32.66
N ASP A 102 -0.55 -15.50 -31.69
CA ASP A 102 -0.21 -16.85 -31.23
C ASP A 102 -0.73 -17.95 -32.16
N ASP A 103 -0.39 -19.21 -31.86
CA ASP A 103 -0.79 -20.39 -32.66
C ASP A 103 -2.30 -20.60 -32.74
N LEU A 104 -3.07 -19.96 -31.89
CA LEU A 104 -4.55 -19.99 -31.83
C LEU A 104 -5.18 -18.80 -32.56
N GLY A 105 -4.38 -17.90 -33.13
CA GLY A 105 -4.86 -16.69 -33.80
C GLY A 105 -5.29 -15.57 -32.85
N ARG A 106 -4.81 -15.56 -31.61
CA ARG A 106 -5.09 -14.50 -30.64
C ARG A 106 -4.00 -13.44 -30.71
N ASP A 107 -4.41 -12.17 -30.67
CA ASP A 107 -3.48 -11.04 -30.61
C ASP A 107 -2.88 -10.94 -29.21
N ILE A 108 -1.57 -11.08 -29.10
CA ILE A 108 -0.85 -11.14 -27.84
C ILE A 108 0.19 -10.04 -27.72
N LEU A 109 0.51 -9.69 -26.48
CA LEU A 109 1.56 -8.74 -26.13
C LEU A 109 2.94 -9.38 -26.38
N PRO A 110 3.74 -8.88 -27.35
CA PRO A 110 4.99 -9.50 -27.76
C PRO A 110 6.05 -9.41 -26.67
N GLY A 111 6.78 -10.51 -26.47
CA GLY A 111 7.88 -10.56 -25.51
C GLY A 111 7.49 -10.41 -24.05
N TYR A 112 6.21 -10.21 -23.74
CA TYR A 112 5.71 -10.01 -22.38
C TYR A 112 5.40 -11.35 -21.70
N TYR A 113 5.77 -11.44 -20.41
CA TYR A 113 5.45 -12.58 -19.56
C TYR A 113 5.22 -12.14 -18.11
N LEU A 114 3.96 -12.13 -17.66
CA LEU A 114 3.63 -11.86 -16.26
C LEU A 114 4.12 -13.04 -15.41
N ASN A 115 5.19 -12.83 -14.68
CA ASN A 115 5.81 -13.86 -13.85
C ASN A 115 6.36 -13.22 -12.57
N PRO A 116 5.69 -13.42 -11.40
CA PRO A 116 6.11 -12.85 -10.12
C PRO A 116 7.20 -13.65 -9.39
N ARG A 117 7.85 -14.61 -10.05
CA ARG A 117 8.98 -15.33 -9.47
C ARG A 117 10.20 -14.42 -9.29
N ASP A 118 11.23 -14.95 -8.69
CA ASP A 118 12.51 -14.29 -8.62
C ASP A 118 13.12 -14.11 -10.03
N PRO A 119 13.79 -12.98 -10.33
CA PRO A 119 14.46 -12.79 -11.62
C PRO A 119 15.47 -13.87 -11.96
N ALA A 120 16.13 -14.47 -10.97
CA ALA A 120 17.01 -15.64 -11.18
C ALA A 120 16.27 -16.86 -11.75
N ASP A 121 14.97 -16.95 -11.55
CA ASP A 121 14.06 -17.97 -12.07
C ASP A 121 13.25 -17.47 -13.29
N GLY A 122 13.69 -16.39 -13.92
CA GLY A 122 13.04 -15.77 -15.09
C GLY A 122 11.78 -14.99 -14.78
N GLY A 123 11.62 -14.54 -13.52
CA GLY A 123 10.51 -13.71 -13.09
C GLY A 123 10.83 -12.23 -13.06
N ASN A 124 9.89 -11.44 -12.52
CA ASN A 124 9.98 -10.01 -12.39
C ASN A 124 9.54 -9.56 -10.99
N HIS A 125 10.37 -8.78 -10.33
CA HIS A 125 10.02 -8.18 -9.04
C HIS A 125 8.89 -7.15 -9.16
N ASN A 126 8.79 -6.48 -10.33
CA ASN A 126 7.73 -5.53 -10.62
C ASN A 126 6.34 -6.18 -10.73
N HIS A 127 6.28 -7.51 -10.87
CA HIS A 127 5.01 -8.24 -10.86
C HIS A 127 4.55 -8.66 -9.45
N LYS A 128 5.31 -8.35 -8.39
CA LYS A 128 4.94 -8.56 -6.98
C LYS A 128 4.38 -7.25 -6.43
N ALA A 129 3.05 -7.14 -6.29
CA ALA A 129 2.41 -5.93 -5.82
C ALA A 129 2.17 -5.94 -4.30
N PHE A 130 2.38 -4.80 -3.64
CA PHE A 130 2.24 -4.62 -2.20
C PHE A 130 1.33 -3.48 -1.79
N SER A 131 1.13 -2.51 -2.67
CA SER A 131 0.23 -1.39 -2.42
C SER A 131 -0.45 -0.93 -3.70
N VAL A 132 -1.66 -0.39 -3.57
CA VAL A 132 -2.45 0.13 -4.69
C VAL A 132 -3.23 1.36 -4.27
N LEU A 133 -3.29 2.34 -5.15
CA LEU A 133 -4.03 3.59 -4.96
C LEU A 133 -4.65 4.01 -6.28
N VAL A 134 -5.92 4.35 -6.28
CA VAL A 134 -6.64 4.77 -7.50
C VAL A 134 -7.33 6.11 -7.28
N HIS A 135 -7.22 7.00 -8.25
CA HIS A 135 -7.95 8.26 -8.25
C HIS A 135 -8.15 8.80 -9.68
N GLY A 136 -9.36 9.24 -9.99
CA GLY A 136 -9.70 9.66 -11.36
C GLY A 136 -9.46 8.52 -12.36
N ASP A 137 -8.68 8.79 -13.37
CA ASP A 137 -8.24 7.85 -14.39
C ASP A 137 -6.87 7.19 -14.08
N THR A 138 -6.31 7.47 -12.91
CA THR A 138 -4.94 7.06 -12.59
C THR A 138 -4.94 5.98 -11.52
N VAL A 139 -4.22 4.89 -11.78
CA VAL A 139 -3.87 3.84 -10.82
C VAL A 139 -2.37 3.87 -10.53
N TRP A 140 -2.03 3.77 -9.24
CA TRP A 140 -0.66 3.63 -8.76
C TRP A 140 -0.50 2.27 -8.11
N ALA A 141 0.53 1.55 -8.47
CA ALA A 141 0.86 0.25 -7.88
C ALA A 141 2.31 0.26 -7.38
N GLY A 142 2.47 0.01 -6.08
CA GLY A 142 3.77 -0.18 -5.46
C GLY A 142 4.14 -1.65 -5.46
N THR A 143 5.36 -1.96 -5.89
CA THR A 143 5.86 -3.31 -6.13
C THR A 143 7.16 -3.60 -5.40
N ALA A 144 7.75 -4.77 -5.61
CA ALA A 144 9.10 -5.09 -5.15
C ALA A 144 10.20 -4.46 -6.05
N ASN A 145 9.83 -3.80 -7.13
CA ASN A 145 10.75 -3.09 -8.03
C ASN A 145 10.25 -1.68 -8.39
N GLY A 146 9.83 -0.90 -7.39
CA GLY A 146 9.44 0.49 -7.59
C GLY A 146 7.94 0.72 -7.67
N ILE A 147 7.56 1.73 -8.44
CA ILE A 147 6.20 2.25 -8.54
C ILE A 147 5.77 2.27 -10.00
N ASN A 148 4.57 1.77 -10.27
CA ASN A 148 3.94 1.90 -11.57
C ASN A 148 2.80 2.91 -11.51
N ARG A 149 2.74 3.83 -12.46
CA ARG A 149 1.61 4.73 -12.70
C ARG A 149 0.90 4.32 -13.98
N GLY A 150 -0.35 3.88 -13.88
CA GLY A 150 -1.20 3.56 -15.01
C GLY A 150 -2.25 4.64 -15.27
N ILE A 151 -2.40 5.06 -16.50
CA ILE A 151 -3.52 5.89 -16.94
C ILE A 151 -4.56 4.97 -17.57
N MET A 152 -5.71 4.89 -16.96
CA MET A 152 -6.85 4.11 -17.47
C MET A 152 -7.56 4.90 -18.54
N ILE A 153 -7.62 4.33 -19.73
CA ILE A 153 -8.33 4.89 -20.88
C ILE A 153 -9.62 4.13 -21.05
N ASN A 154 -10.74 4.84 -21.01
CA ASN A 154 -12.07 4.27 -21.19
C ASN A 154 -12.87 5.23 -22.08
N GLU A 155 -12.66 5.14 -23.39
CA GLU A 155 -13.26 6.03 -24.36
C GLU A 155 -13.68 5.29 -25.63
N TRP A 156 -14.68 5.86 -26.33
CA TRP A 156 -15.10 5.37 -27.63
C TRP A 156 -14.18 5.92 -28.71
N VAL A 157 -13.53 5.03 -29.44
CA VAL A 157 -12.67 5.37 -30.57
C VAL A 157 -13.28 4.88 -31.87
N GLU A 158 -13.06 5.63 -32.95
CA GLU A 158 -13.48 5.23 -34.29
C GLU A 158 -12.37 4.37 -34.91
N ASP A 159 -12.68 3.07 -35.13
CA ASP A 159 -11.72 2.11 -35.72
C ASP A 159 -12.45 0.92 -36.39
N PRO A 160 -12.40 0.68 -37.70
CA PRO A 160 -12.03 1.64 -38.75
C PRO A 160 -13.11 2.73 -38.94
N PRO A 161 -12.91 3.71 -39.85
CA PRO A 161 -13.88 4.79 -40.06
C PRO A 161 -15.32 4.30 -40.21
N GLY A 162 -16.22 4.90 -39.39
CA GLY A 162 -17.62 4.52 -39.32
C GLY A 162 -17.98 3.43 -38.29
N ASN A 163 -16.99 2.74 -37.71
CA ASN A 163 -17.20 1.84 -36.58
C ASN A 163 -16.60 2.41 -35.30
N PHE A 164 -17.31 2.20 -34.18
CA PHE A 164 -16.86 2.68 -32.88
C PHE A 164 -16.64 1.46 -31.98
N LYS A 165 -15.50 1.42 -31.29
CA LYS A 165 -15.21 0.48 -30.23
C LYS A 165 -14.89 1.21 -28.93
N LEU A 166 -15.22 0.58 -27.80
CA LEU A 166 -14.82 1.07 -26.49
C LEU A 166 -13.38 0.62 -26.23
N LEU A 167 -12.46 1.57 -26.18
CA LEU A 167 -11.12 1.33 -25.70
C LEU A 167 -11.15 1.27 -24.19
N ASN A 168 -10.74 0.15 -23.59
CA ASN A 168 -10.64 -0.05 -22.14
C ASN A 168 -9.29 -0.68 -21.83
N CYS A 169 -8.30 0.16 -21.58
CA CYS A 169 -6.91 -0.23 -21.47
C CYS A 169 -6.14 0.64 -20.47
N ILE A 170 -4.87 0.37 -20.27
CA ILE A 170 -4.01 1.11 -19.33
C ILE A 170 -2.67 1.40 -20.02
N GLU A 171 -2.23 2.65 -19.90
CA GLU A 171 -0.89 3.10 -20.25
C GLU A 171 -0.03 3.21 -19.02
N TRP A 172 1.00 2.41 -18.90
CA TRP A 172 1.89 2.35 -17.75
C TRP A 172 3.19 3.12 -17.95
N VAL A 173 3.64 3.76 -16.85
CA VAL A 173 5.00 4.25 -16.65
C VAL A 173 5.54 3.63 -15.37
N HIS A 174 6.78 3.16 -15.40
CA HIS A 174 7.47 2.54 -14.27
C HIS A 174 8.57 3.47 -13.74
N TYR A 175 8.66 3.59 -12.42
CA TYR A 175 9.64 4.40 -11.69
C TYR A 175 10.42 3.51 -10.74
N SER A 176 11.75 3.59 -10.77
CA SER A 176 12.61 2.77 -9.90
C SER A 176 13.87 3.49 -9.42
N TYR A 177 14.42 3.06 -8.28
CA TYR A 177 15.75 3.43 -7.86
C TYR A 177 16.80 2.71 -8.73
N PRO A 178 17.90 3.33 -9.13
CA PRO A 178 18.30 4.71 -8.79
C PRO A 178 17.83 5.78 -9.79
N TYR A 179 17.09 5.40 -10.82
CA TYR A 179 16.82 6.25 -11.98
C TYR A 179 15.88 7.41 -11.67
N ASP A 180 14.87 7.18 -10.83
CA ASP A 180 13.80 8.13 -10.54
C ASP A 180 13.89 8.78 -9.15
N ASN A 181 15.04 8.66 -8.49
CA ASN A 181 15.27 9.23 -7.16
C ASN A 181 14.29 8.74 -6.09
N LEU A 182 13.84 7.49 -6.18
CA LEU A 182 13.16 6.82 -5.08
C LEU A 182 14.17 6.52 -3.97
N SER A 183 13.72 6.36 -2.71
CA SER A 183 14.61 5.95 -1.63
C SER A 183 14.97 4.46 -1.70
N GLY A 184 14.05 3.64 -2.22
CA GLY A 184 14.23 2.20 -2.42
C GLY A 184 13.11 1.63 -3.29
N ASN A 185 13.30 0.41 -3.79
CA ASN A 185 12.42 -0.22 -4.76
C ASN A 185 11.28 -1.04 -4.16
N PHE A 186 11.33 -1.40 -2.88
CA PHE A 186 10.26 -2.17 -2.27
C PHE A 186 9.21 -1.24 -1.67
N VAL A 187 8.06 -1.08 -2.34
CA VAL A 187 7.03 -0.09 -2.03
C VAL A 187 5.85 -0.74 -1.32
N VAL A 188 5.76 -0.52 -0.01
CA VAL A 188 4.82 -1.21 0.89
C VAL A 188 3.57 -0.42 1.24
N GLY A 189 3.48 0.84 0.85
CA GLY A 189 2.31 1.67 1.11
C GLY A 189 2.25 2.89 0.22
N LEU A 190 1.05 3.27 -0.20
CA LEU A 190 0.77 4.43 -1.01
C LEU A 190 -0.32 5.29 -0.36
N ALA A 191 -0.19 6.60 -0.45
CA ALA A 191 -1.22 7.53 -0.03
C ALA A 191 -1.27 8.75 -0.94
N ARG A 192 -2.48 9.31 -1.11
CA ARG A 192 -2.68 10.55 -1.86
C ARG A 192 -3.05 11.68 -0.93
N GLN A 193 -2.39 12.80 -1.12
CA GLN A 193 -2.70 14.07 -0.46
C GLN A 193 -3.15 15.09 -1.51
N VAL A 194 -4.26 15.77 -1.25
CA VAL A 194 -4.71 16.91 -2.05
C VAL A 194 -4.68 18.14 -1.17
N TRP A 195 -3.77 19.06 -1.47
CA TRP A 195 -3.60 20.27 -0.68
C TRP A 195 -3.06 21.42 -1.53
N ASN A 196 -3.62 22.59 -1.36
CA ASN A 196 -3.19 23.85 -1.99
C ASN A 196 -2.98 23.73 -3.52
N GLY A 197 -3.89 23.01 -4.20
CA GLY A 197 -3.84 22.81 -5.65
C GLY A 197 -2.89 21.71 -6.13
N PHE A 198 -2.17 21.06 -5.22
CA PHE A 198 -1.28 19.93 -5.55
C PHE A 198 -1.93 18.59 -5.17
N SER A 199 -1.68 17.58 -6.01
CA SER A 199 -1.95 16.18 -5.72
C SER A 199 -0.61 15.48 -5.48
N THR A 200 -0.25 15.26 -4.22
CA THR A 200 0.99 14.56 -3.86
C THR A 200 0.70 13.09 -3.70
N ILE A 201 1.54 12.25 -4.32
CA ILE A 201 1.56 10.80 -4.08
C ILE A 201 2.73 10.52 -3.16
N TRP A 202 2.44 9.91 -2.04
CA TRP A 202 3.38 9.45 -1.03
C TRP A 202 3.56 7.95 -1.13
N ALA A 203 4.79 7.47 -1.02
CA ALA A 203 5.15 6.06 -1.05
C ALA A 203 6.05 5.71 0.14
N ALA A 204 5.65 4.70 0.91
CA ALA A 204 6.50 4.08 1.90
C ALA A 204 7.41 3.08 1.19
N THR A 205 8.70 3.38 1.17
CA THR A 205 9.71 2.62 0.43
C THR A 205 10.68 1.93 1.36
N MET A 206 11.04 0.71 1.02
CA MET A 206 12.05 -0.07 1.72
C MET A 206 13.19 -0.42 0.75
N ASN A 207 14.36 -0.70 1.29
CA ASN A 207 15.44 -1.23 0.50
C ASN A 207 15.12 -2.66 0.04
N ALA A 208 15.34 -2.91 -1.24
CA ALA A 208 15.33 -4.23 -1.86
C ALA A 208 16.79 -4.70 -2.09
N ASP A 209 17.13 -5.06 -3.31
CA ASP A 209 18.39 -5.71 -3.64
C ASP A 209 19.44 -4.77 -4.27
N THR A 210 19.05 -3.56 -4.67
CA THR A 210 19.95 -2.63 -5.35
C THR A 210 20.85 -1.91 -4.34
N PRO A 211 22.19 -1.95 -4.51
CA PRO A 211 23.10 -1.25 -3.60
C PRO A 211 22.83 0.25 -3.55
N GLY A 212 22.75 0.81 -2.34
CA GLY A 212 22.49 2.22 -2.11
C GLY A 212 21.04 2.57 -1.82
N GLU A 213 20.11 1.62 -1.95
CA GLU A 213 18.74 1.81 -1.49
C GLU A 213 18.67 2.04 0.01
N VAL A 214 17.78 2.96 0.41
CA VAL A 214 17.52 3.29 1.80
C VAL A 214 16.01 3.32 2.02
N ARG A 215 15.53 2.70 3.09
CA ARG A 215 14.13 2.80 3.49
C ARG A 215 13.75 4.24 3.87
N GLY A 216 12.49 4.62 3.67
CA GLY A 216 11.98 5.96 3.98
C GLY A 216 10.69 6.27 3.25
N LEU A 217 10.47 7.53 2.96
CA LEU A 217 9.40 8.00 2.09
C LEU A 217 9.97 8.48 0.76
N SER A 218 9.23 8.20 -0.30
CA SER A 218 9.37 8.85 -1.61
C SER A 218 8.07 9.55 -1.96
N TYR A 219 8.13 10.71 -2.60
CA TYR A 219 6.92 11.42 -2.99
C TYR A 219 7.08 12.22 -4.28
N THR A 220 5.96 12.41 -4.98
CA THR A 220 5.87 13.23 -6.18
C THR A 220 4.69 14.21 -6.06
N ARG A 221 4.85 15.43 -6.62
CA ARG A 221 3.80 16.46 -6.71
C ARG A 221 3.41 16.81 -8.14
N ASP A 222 4.05 16.18 -9.10
CA ASP A 222 3.91 16.45 -10.54
C ASP A 222 3.55 15.20 -11.36
N GLY A 223 2.92 14.22 -10.69
CA GLY A 223 2.46 13.00 -11.33
C GLY A 223 3.57 12.03 -11.70
N GLY A 224 4.70 12.05 -11.00
CA GLY A 224 5.82 11.14 -11.20
C GLY A 224 6.93 11.71 -12.09
N LEU A 225 6.81 12.95 -12.59
CA LEU A 225 7.89 13.57 -13.37
C LEU A 225 9.15 13.81 -12.53
N THR A 226 8.96 14.11 -11.25
CA THR A 226 10.07 14.21 -10.29
C THR A 226 9.70 13.54 -8.97
N TRP A 227 10.68 12.89 -8.36
CA TRP A 227 10.54 12.27 -7.05
C TRP A 227 11.48 12.92 -6.02
N LYS A 228 11.00 13.03 -4.80
CA LYS A 228 11.75 13.50 -3.62
C LYS A 228 11.66 12.48 -2.52
N THR A 229 12.61 12.52 -1.59
CA THR A 229 12.69 11.61 -0.45
C THR A 229 12.55 12.34 0.87
N ALA A 230 12.04 11.65 1.89
CA ALA A 230 11.94 12.12 3.26
C ALA A 230 12.11 10.95 4.23
N LEU A 231 12.37 11.23 5.50
CA LEU A 231 12.53 10.24 6.58
C LEU A 231 13.47 9.09 6.20
N LEU A 232 14.59 9.40 5.52
CA LEU A 232 15.56 8.38 5.09
C LEU A 232 16.14 7.64 6.31
N GLY A 233 16.16 6.32 6.23
CA GLY A 233 16.58 5.42 7.30
C GLY A 233 15.40 4.93 8.18
N GLU A 234 14.24 5.60 8.13
CA GLU A 234 13.06 5.23 8.90
C GLU A 234 12.26 4.12 8.20
N ARG A 235 11.81 3.13 8.97
CA ARG A 235 10.93 2.08 8.47
C ARG A 235 9.49 2.53 8.58
N ILE A 236 8.90 2.91 7.45
CA ILE A 236 7.51 3.33 7.36
C ILE A 236 6.62 2.14 7.01
N TYR A 237 5.51 1.98 7.71
CA TYR A 237 4.52 0.92 7.50
C TYR A 237 3.26 1.41 6.80
N ASN A 238 2.82 2.64 7.10
CA ASN A 238 1.59 3.21 6.58
C ASN A 238 1.69 4.73 6.50
N ILE A 239 0.95 5.32 5.58
CA ILE A 239 0.89 6.78 5.38
C ILE A 239 -0.57 7.20 5.37
N THR A 240 -0.88 8.25 6.09
CA THR A 240 -2.20 8.89 6.10
C THR A 240 -2.05 10.38 5.85
N ALA A 241 -2.83 10.95 4.95
CA ALA A 241 -2.73 12.35 4.61
C ALA A 241 -4.11 13.03 4.55
N LYS A 242 -4.17 14.25 5.05
CA LYS A 242 -5.35 15.12 5.02
C LYS A 242 -4.95 16.58 4.94
N ASP A 243 -5.48 17.30 3.97
CA ASP A 243 -5.16 18.72 3.76
C ASP A 243 -3.64 18.95 3.77
N SER A 244 -3.14 19.82 4.65
CA SER A 244 -1.70 20.05 4.84
C SER A 244 -0.97 18.95 5.62
N LEU A 245 -1.71 18.08 6.31
CA LEU A 245 -1.15 17.09 7.23
C LEU A 245 -0.77 15.80 6.52
N VAL A 246 0.40 15.28 6.86
CA VAL A 246 0.84 13.93 6.50
C VAL A 246 1.33 13.22 7.75
N PHE A 247 0.85 12.01 7.96
CA PHE A 247 1.29 11.13 9.03
C PHE A 247 1.96 9.91 8.44
N ALA A 248 3.10 9.53 9.01
CA ALA A 248 3.82 8.31 8.66
C ALA A 248 3.96 7.43 9.90
N SER A 249 3.30 6.28 9.86
CA SER A 249 3.38 5.26 10.90
C SER A 249 4.66 4.47 10.73
N SER A 250 5.48 4.39 11.77
CA SER A 250 6.83 3.87 11.64
C SER A 250 7.29 2.99 12.80
N GLN A 251 8.51 2.48 12.67
CA GLN A 251 9.19 1.73 13.72
C GLN A 251 9.51 2.57 14.95
N SER A 252 9.69 3.89 14.80
CA SER A 252 10.08 4.80 15.89
C SER A 252 8.98 5.79 16.29
N GLY A 253 7.76 5.55 15.88
CA GLY A 253 6.60 6.35 16.27
C GLY A 253 5.70 6.76 15.12
N LEU A 254 4.79 7.66 15.43
CA LEU A 254 3.97 8.35 14.44
C LEU A 254 4.63 9.68 14.08
N TRP A 255 5.12 9.80 12.87
CA TRP A 255 5.67 11.03 12.34
C TRP A 255 4.59 11.90 11.73
N LYS A 256 4.74 13.20 11.86
CA LYS A 256 3.84 14.20 11.32
C LYS A 256 4.59 15.28 10.57
N SER A 257 4.07 15.71 9.44
CA SER A 257 4.53 16.87 8.69
C SER A 257 3.37 17.75 8.24
N LEU A 258 3.62 19.07 8.12
CA LEU A 258 2.69 20.06 7.55
C LEU A 258 3.07 20.47 6.12
N ASP A 259 4.29 20.18 5.70
CA ASP A 259 4.85 20.62 4.41
C ASP A 259 5.48 19.47 3.59
N GLY A 260 5.61 18.29 4.23
CA GLY A 260 6.28 17.13 3.66
C GLY A 260 7.81 17.17 3.72
N GLU A 261 8.40 18.21 4.26
CA GLU A 261 9.84 18.41 4.35
C GLU A 261 10.32 18.39 5.80
N ASN A 262 9.58 19.04 6.70
CA ASN A 262 9.86 19.08 8.12
C ASN A 262 8.99 18.07 8.87
N TRP A 263 9.62 17.14 9.56
CA TRP A 263 8.97 16.05 10.26
C TRP A 263 9.22 16.10 11.75
N ALA A 264 8.19 15.82 12.53
CA ALA A 264 8.27 15.65 13.97
C ALA A 264 7.57 14.37 14.39
N VAL A 265 8.16 13.62 15.30
CA VAL A 265 7.50 12.46 15.91
C VAL A 265 6.52 12.92 16.98
N PHE A 266 5.36 12.28 17.05
CA PHE A 266 4.40 12.51 18.12
C PHE A 266 4.96 12.00 19.45
N ASP A 267 4.59 12.68 20.53
CA ASP A 267 4.78 12.13 21.87
C ASP A 267 3.98 10.82 22.01
N PRO A 268 4.45 9.89 22.85
CA PRO A 268 3.75 8.62 23.06
C PRO A 268 2.31 8.82 23.50
N ALA A 269 1.44 7.92 23.06
CA ALA A 269 0.05 7.90 23.48
C ALA A 269 -0.05 7.56 24.98
N ILE A 270 -0.47 8.55 25.78
CA ILE A 270 -0.69 8.44 27.22
C ILE A 270 -2.12 8.89 27.50
N ASP A 271 -2.91 8.02 28.11
CA ASP A 271 -4.24 8.34 28.59
C ASP A 271 -4.20 8.69 30.07
N THR A 272 -4.55 9.92 30.39
CA THR A 272 -4.61 10.44 31.75
C THR A 272 -6.06 10.65 32.26
N THR A 273 -7.05 10.16 31.52
CA THR A 273 -8.47 10.41 31.77
C THR A 273 -8.98 9.70 33.03
N PHE A 274 -8.35 8.58 33.40
CA PHE A 274 -8.70 7.77 34.54
C PHE A 274 -7.68 7.89 35.67
N MET A 275 -8.04 7.43 36.87
CA MET A 275 -7.13 7.40 38.05
C MET A 275 -5.87 6.54 37.79
N SER A 276 -5.93 5.56 36.86
CA SER A 276 -4.80 4.80 36.39
C SER A 276 -4.38 5.34 35.02
N GLN A 277 -3.13 5.75 34.89
CA GLN A 277 -2.56 6.16 33.62
C GLN A 277 -2.35 4.93 32.72
N SER A 278 -2.99 4.92 31.55
CA SER A 278 -2.72 3.95 30.49
C SER A 278 -1.73 4.52 29.50
N GLU A 279 -0.85 3.69 28.97
CA GLU A 279 0.19 4.09 28.04
C GLU A 279 0.40 3.00 26.98
N ILE A 280 0.55 3.38 25.70
CA ILE A 280 1.04 2.48 24.67
C ILE A 280 2.54 2.23 24.94
N LEU A 281 2.90 0.98 25.20
CA LEU A 281 4.22 0.57 25.64
C LEU A 281 5.20 0.26 24.48
N THR A 282 4.89 0.68 23.27
CA THR A 282 5.74 0.49 22.09
C THR A 282 5.84 1.78 21.31
N ASP A 283 6.99 2.03 20.68
CA ASP A 283 7.12 3.11 19.71
C ASP A 283 6.64 2.68 18.32
N VAL A 284 6.54 1.36 18.07
CA VAL A 284 6.14 0.85 16.77
C VAL A 284 4.66 1.13 16.50
N VAL A 285 4.41 1.99 15.55
CA VAL A 285 3.08 2.28 15.01
C VAL A 285 2.97 1.65 13.64
N TYR A 286 2.10 0.65 13.50
CA TYR A 286 1.92 -0.07 12.23
C TYR A 286 0.98 0.65 11.27
N THR A 287 -0.03 1.33 11.80
CA THR A 287 -1.02 2.00 10.96
C THR A 287 -1.58 3.23 11.67
N SER A 288 -1.98 4.19 10.88
CA SER A 288 -2.78 5.33 11.30
C SER A 288 -3.92 5.55 10.32
N VAL A 289 -5.04 6.08 10.82
CA VAL A 289 -6.17 6.46 9.98
C VAL A 289 -6.84 7.71 10.56
N LEU A 290 -7.28 8.59 9.68
CA LEU A 290 -8.06 9.76 10.06
C LEU A 290 -9.55 9.39 10.02
N ASP A 291 -10.21 9.58 11.15
CA ASP A 291 -11.66 9.44 11.28
C ASP A 291 -12.31 10.81 11.15
N GLU A 292 -13.00 11.03 10.04
CA GLU A 292 -13.63 12.30 9.67
C GLU A 292 -15.15 12.33 9.92
N ARG A 293 -15.68 11.37 10.64
CA ARG A 293 -17.12 11.31 10.93
C ARG A 293 -17.59 12.45 11.83
N ASP A 294 -16.68 12.98 12.65
CA ASP A 294 -16.92 14.14 13.50
C ASP A 294 -16.45 15.44 12.82
N SER A 295 -16.91 16.57 13.33
CA SER A 295 -16.52 17.90 12.83
C SER A 295 -15.03 18.22 13.02
N ILE A 296 -14.38 17.57 13.98
CA ILE A 296 -12.93 17.60 14.21
C ILE A 296 -12.42 16.19 13.93
N PRO A 297 -11.48 16.02 12.98
CA PRO A 297 -10.95 14.71 12.70
C PRO A 297 -10.21 14.12 13.89
N ASN A 298 -10.44 12.83 14.14
CA ASN A 298 -9.70 12.04 15.10
C ASN A 298 -8.59 11.26 14.36
N ILE A 299 -7.47 11.01 15.02
CA ILE A 299 -6.46 10.11 14.49
C ILE A 299 -6.41 8.83 15.32
N TRP A 300 -6.62 7.70 14.66
CA TRP A 300 -6.41 6.37 15.20
C TRP A 300 -5.02 5.87 14.90
N ILE A 301 -4.42 5.19 15.84
CA ILE A 301 -3.18 4.43 15.63
C ILE A 301 -3.37 2.97 16.04
N GLY A 302 -2.73 2.07 15.29
CA GLY A 302 -2.64 0.65 15.62
C GLY A 302 -1.18 0.26 15.88
N THR A 303 -0.95 -0.42 16.99
CA THR A 303 0.38 -0.81 17.47
C THR A 303 0.40 -2.29 17.86
N SER A 304 1.57 -2.83 18.20
CA SER A 304 1.66 -4.19 18.79
C SER A 304 1.13 -4.26 20.23
N ASN A 305 0.88 -3.13 20.87
CA ASN A 305 0.43 -3.05 22.27
C ASN A 305 -0.97 -2.48 22.39
N GLY A 306 -1.78 -2.54 21.33
CA GLY A 306 -3.15 -2.05 21.29
C GLY A 306 -3.37 -0.94 20.30
N ALA A 307 -4.52 -0.28 20.40
CA ALA A 307 -4.90 0.85 19.58
C ALA A 307 -5.11 2.09 20.45
N ALA A 308 -4.96 3.27 19.86
CA ALA A 308 -5.30 4.52 20.51
C ALA A 308 -5.95 5.50 19.55
N ILE A 309 -6.81 6.36 20.06
CA ILE A 309 -7.41 7.48 19.34
C ILE A 309 -7.01 8.79 20.01
N SER A 310 -6.57 9.75 19.23
CA SER A 310 -6.44 11.13 19.65
C SER A 310 -7.57 11.96 19.06
N SER A 311 -8.21 12.73 19.93
CA SER A 311 -9.28 13.67 19.54
C SER A 311 -8.76 14.97 18.94
N ASP A 312 -7.45 15.10 18.82
CA ASP A 312 -6.80 16.22 18.15
C ASP A 312 -5.64 15.73 17.25
N LEU A 313 -5.34 16.50 16.23
CA LEU A 313 -4.25 16.16 15.29
C LEU A 313 -2.87 16.58 15.80
N HIS A 314 -2.74 16.93 17.07
CA HIS A 314 -1.49 17.28 17.76
C HIS A 314 -1.02 16.16 18.69
N GLY A 315 -1.89 15.18 19.01
CA GLY A 315 -1.57 14.07 19.89
C GLY A 315 -1.47 14.49 21.37
N THR A 316 -2.22 15.52 21.78
CA THR A 316 -2.15 16.01 23.15
C THR A 316 -3.09 15.26 24.11
N SER A 317 -4.09 14.57 23.57
CA SER A 317 -5.07 13.80 24.34
C SER A 317 -5.34 12.46 23.64
N TRP A 318 -5.17 11.37 24.37
CA TRP A 318 -5.34 10.02 23.86
C TRP A 318 -6.34 9.24 24.69
N THR A 319 -7.13 8.40 24.04
CA THR A 319 -7.88 7.29 24.64
C THR A 319 -7.26 5.98 24.12
N ILE A 320 -6.93 5.07 25.03
CA ILE A 320 -6.18 3.85 24.73
C ILE A 320 -7.08 2.63 24.88
N PHE A 321 -6.98 1.72 23.91
CA PHE A 321 -7.66 0.45 23.86
C PHE A 321 -6.63 -0.67 23.88
N GLN A 322 -6.45 -1.29 25.02
CA GLN A 322 -5.53 -2.39 25.25
C GLN A 322 -6.28 -3.61 25.76
N THR A 323 -5.70 -4.78 25.56
CA THR A 323 -6.12 -5.97 26.31
C THR A 323 -5.79 -5.75 27.77
N GLU A 324 -6.72 -6.02 28.67
CA GLU A 324 -6.43 -6.04 30.10
C GLU A 324 -5.36 -7.11 30.36
N TYR A 325 -4.23 -6.69 30.87
CA TYR A 325 -3.22 -7.62 31.37
C TYR A 325 -3.65 -8.17 32.72
N ASP A 326 -3.35 -9.46 32.96
CA ASP A 326 -3.56 -10.02 34.29
C ASP A 326 -2.78 -9.19 35.31
N SER A 327 -3.48 -8.60 36.27
CA SER A 327 -2.90 -7.73 37.29
C SER A 327 -1.83 -8.44 38.17
N THR A 328 -1.67 -9.75 38.02
CA THR A 328 -0.66 -10.55 38.70
C THR A 328 0.63 -10.68 37.90
N GLU A 329 0.66 -10.30 36.64
CA GLU A 329 1.87 -10.39 35.83
C GLU A 329 2.79 -9.18 36.05
N PHE A 330 4.06 -9.49 36.28
CA PHE A 330 5.13 -8.51 36.41
C PHE A 330 6.18 -8.77 35.33
N TYR A 331 6.40 -7.83 34.42
CA TYR A 331 7.39 -7.98 33.37
C TYR A 331 8.06 -6.66 33.00
N ALA A 332 9.26 -6.79 32.44
CA ALA A 332 10.03 -5.68 31.89
C ALA A 332 9.95 -5.67 30.38
N TYR A 333 9.92 -4.46 29.80
CA TYR A 333 9.77 -4.26 28.36
C TYR A 333 10.60 -3.05 27.92
N PRO A 334 11.23 -3.10 26.76
CA PRO A 334 11.43 -4.27 25.90
C PRO A 334 12.39 -5.29 26.53
N ASN A 335 12.19 -6.56 26.21
CA ASN A 335 13.06 -7.63 26.67
C ASN A 335 13.31 -8.65 25.53
N PRO A 336 14.55 -8.75 24.96
CA PRO A 336 15.77 -8.07 25.43
C PRO A 336 15.81 -6.58 25.10
N PHE A 337 16.42 -5.80 25.98
CA PHE A 337 16.66 -4.38 25.79
C PHE A 337 17.96 -4.13 24.99
N SER A 338 17.88 -3.27 23.99
CA SER A 338 19.03 -2.80 23.22
C SER A 338 19.05 -1.25 23.23
N PRO A 339 20.09 -0.62 23.79
CA PRO A 339 20.19 0.84 23.81
C PRO A 339 20.19 1.48 22.42
N PHE A 340 20.61 0.75 21.40
CA PHE A 340 20.66 1.23 20.02
C PHE A 340 19.31 1.12 19.30
N ASN A 341 18.58 0.03 19.52
CA ASN A 341 17.32 -0.26 18.82
C ASN A 341 16.10 0.27 19.59
N HIS A 342 16.25 0.44 20.90
CA HIS A 342 15.18 0.91 21.79
C HIS A 342 15.49 2.30 22.35
N ASN A 343 16.19 3.11 21.55
CA ASN A 343 16.52 4.47 21.88
C ASN A 343 15.29 5.35 21.63
N GLN A 344 14.41 5.32 22.60
CA GLN A 344 13.13 6.02 22.60
C GLN A 344 13.34 7.41 23.20
N ARG A 345 12.62 8.41 22.71
CA ARG A 345 12.59 9.76 23.27
C ARG A 345 13.96 10.45 23.38
N ARG A 346 14.50 10.88 22.26
CA ARG A 346 15.66 11.80 22.18
C ARG A 346 17.00 11.22 22.59
N GLY A 347 17.21 9.94 22.43
CA GLY A 347 18.51 9.33 22.63
C GLY A 347 18.73 8.71 24.00
N GLU A 348 17.72 8.64 24.84
CA GLU A 348 17.77 7.99 26.15
C GLU A 348 16.98 6.70 26.13
N GLY A 349 17.64 5.56 25.87
CA GLY A 349 17.02 4.25 25.96
C GLY A 349 16.63 3.95 27.42
N TYR A 350 15.43 3.43 27.63
CA TYR A 350 14.96 3.01 28.95
C TYR A 350 14.14 1.71 28.88
N VAL A 351 14.07 1.03 30.02
CA VAL A 351 13.24 -0.15 30.22
C VAL A 351 12.01 0.26 31.03
N LYS A 352 10.85 -0.12 30.58
CA LYS A 352 9.60 0.02 31.33
C LYS A 352 9.30 -1.23 32.12
N PHE A 353 8.63 -1.09 33.23
CA PHE A 353 8.18 -2.21 34.05
C PHE A 353 6.65 -2.15 34.15
N HIS A 354 6.02 -3.25 33.75
CA HIS A 354 4.62 -3.45 34.11
C HIS A 354 4.58 -4.03 35.53
N THR A 355 3.94 -3.34 36.43
CA THR A 355 3.96 -3.70 37.86
C THR A 355 2.65 -4.26 38.39
N GLY A 356 1.67 -4.50 37.53
CA GLY A 356 0.32 -4.80 37.97
C GLY A 356 -0.28 -3.65 38.80
N ASN A 357 -1.47 -3.82 39.29
CA ASN A 357 -2.03 -2.91 40.27
C ASN A 357 -1.42 -3.22 41.65
N ILE A 358 -0.41 -2.47 42.06
CA ILE A 358 0.08 -2.46 43.44
C ILE A 358 -0.77 -1.49 44.22
#